data_aa6da8d245cc14b239691730c538331b
#
_entry.id   aa6da8d245cc14b239691730c538331b
#
_cell.length_a   1.000
_cell.length_b   1.000
_cell.length_c   1.000
_cell.angle_alpha   90.00
_cell.angle_beta   90.00
_cell.angle_gamma   90.00
#
_symmetry.space_group_name_H-M   'P 1'
#
loop_
_entity.id
_entity.type
_entity.pdbx_description
1 polymer ?
#
loop_
_entity_poly.entity_id
_entity_poly.type
_entity_poly.pdbx_seq_one_letter_code
_entity_poly.pdbx_strand_id
1 'polypeptide(L)'
;MMQALSQAGRVVMLWLAMVAGTILAGIAIPAIPHSGVADGPLSAVSAMLLVNAVGALVVAALASRLALGGLRKAVMLFVVYFLLESGLSWIEALAFDQVLGLTPAALAAMVGGGAVRALVTASAATLLWPRTGEAALAISPGPVRLATAVILYVILYFAAGMIVAWRSEAVRDFYHGGVNIDLWWLILLQTGRGILWTGLGFVLAARLRGNAITVALWTAAAFAALMAAPLVYPNSIMPWAVRQVHLVELVLSNALFGLLVILLLRRGRRDGASTGDA
;
A
#
# COMPACT_ATOMS: atom_id res chain seq x y z
N MET A 1 29.92 7.17 -9.36
CA MET A 1 29.11 8.39 -9.07
C MET A 1 27.99 8.13 -8.06
N MET A 2 27.18 7.09 -8.16
CA MET A 2 26.04 6.83 -7.25
C MET A 2 26.44 6.47 -5.80
N GLN A 3 27.64 5.99 -5.52
CA GLN A 3 28.10 5.69 -4.14
C GLN A 3 28.40 6.95 -3.31
N ALA A 4 28.55 8.11 -3.95
CA ALA A 4 28.84 9.38 -3.26
C ALA A 4 27.59 10.15 -2.78
N LEU A 5 26.38 9.73 -3.18
CA LEU A 5 25.16 10.40 -2.73
C LEU A 5 24.87 10.06 -1.26
N SER A 6 24.60 11.09 -0.48
CA SER A 6 24.07 10.93 0.89
C SER A 6 22.71 10.22 0.87
N GLN A 7 22.28 9.64 2.00
CA GLN A 7 20.96 9.03 2.08
C GLN A 7 19.83 10.04 1.75
N ALA A 8 19.94 11.28 2.22
CA ALA A 8 19.02 12.35 1.87
C ALA A 8 18.98 12.61 0.36
N GLY A 9 20.14 12.68 -0.29
CA GLY A 9 20.23 12.85 -1.74
C GLY A 9 19.55 11.71 -2.53
N ARG A 10 19.70 10.48 -2.06
CA ARG A 10 19.00 9.32 -2.68
C ARG A 10 17.49 9.41 -2.52
N VAL A 11 16.99 9.85 -1.36
CA VAL A 11 15.54 10.05 -1.14
C VAL A 11 14.99 11.13 -2.06
N VAL A 12 15.71 12.26 -2.22
CA VAL A 12 15.33 13.33 -3.15
C VAL A 12 15.30 12.82 -4.59
N MET A 13 16.33 12.07 -5.02
CA MET A 13 16.35 11.48 -6.36
C MET A 13 15.21 10.50 -6.59
N LEU A 14 14.87 9.68 -5.58
CA LEU A 14 13.70 8.78 -5.65
C LEU A 14 12.40 9.57 -5.76
N TRP A 15 12.23 10.62 -4.95
CA TRP A 15 11.08 11.51 -5.04
C TRP A 15 10.92 12.12 -6.43
N LEU A 16 11.97 12.66 -7.01
CA LEU A 16 11.95 13.19 -8.38
C LEU A 16 11.58 12.11 -9.42
N ALA A 17 12.12 10.89 -9.28
CA ALA A 17 11.74 9.77 -10.14
C ALA A 17 10.26 9.39 -10.00
N MET A 18 9.72 9.40 -8.78
CA MET A 18 8.30 9.11 -8.54
C MET A 18 7.39 10.21 -9.12
N VAL A 19 7.77 11.49 -8.98
CA VAL A 19 7.07 12.60 -9.64
C VAL A 19 7.09 12.44 -11.15
N ALA A 20 8.25 12.14 -11.74
CA ALA A 20 8.37 11.86 -13.17
C ALA A 20 7.51 10.65 -13.60
N GLY A 21 7.49 9.58 -12.80
CA GLY A 21 6.63 8.41 -13.03
C GLY A 21 5.14 8.76 -13.02
N THR A 22 4.72 9.65 -12.12
CA THR A 22 3.33 10.14 -12.07
C THR A 22 2.98 10.97 -13.31
N ILE A 23 3.88 11.84 -13.75
CA ILE A 23 3.70 12.64 -14.97
C ILE A 23 3.65 11.71 -16.21
N LEU A 24 4.58 10.76 -16.31
CA LEU A 24 4.61 9.79 -17.41
C LEU A 24 3.33 8.96 -17.47
N ALA A 25 2.82 8.52 -16.31
CA ALA A 25 1.54 7.80 -16.26
C ALA A 25 0.39 8.68 -16.78
N GLY A 26 0.34 9.95 -16.41
CA GLY A 26 -0.68 10.89 -16.88
C GLY A 26 -0.57 11.22 -18.38
N ILE A 27 0.62 11.15 -18.96
CA ILE A 27 0.82 11.35 -20.42
C ILE A 27 0.48 10.07 -21.18
N ALA A 28 0.92 8.91 -20.69
CA ALA A 28 0.77 7.64 -21.39
C ALA A 28 -0.66 7.09 -21.34
N ILE A 29 -1.43 7.49 -20.35
CA ILE A 29 -2.77 6.97 -20.11
C ILE A 29 -3.76 8.11 -20.18
N PRO A 30 -4.73 8.06 -21.09
CA PRO A 30 -5.72 9.11 -21.24
C PRO A 30 -6.42 9.44 -19.94
N ALA A 31 -6.63 10.72 -19.68
CA ALA A 31 -7.43 11.15 -18.55
C ALA A 31 -8.84 10.53 -18.65
N ILE A 32 -9.30 10.01 -17.54
CA ILE A 32 -10.67 9.48 -17.44
C ILE A 32 -11.60 10.69 -17.51
N PRO A 33 -12.50 10.78 -18.50
CA PRO A 33 -13.47 11.84 -18.54
C PRO A 33 -14.39 11.73 -17.32
N HIS A 34 -14.40 12.74 -16.49
CA HIS A 34 -15.32 12.83 -15.36
C HIS A 34 -16.23 14.03 -15.53
N SER A 35 -17.52 13.83 -15.32
CA SER A 35 -18.54 14.87 -15.39
C SER A 35 -18.57 15.80 -14.17
N GLY A 36 -17.90 15.42 -13.10
CA GLY A 36 -17.85 16.16 -11.85
C GLY A 36 -16.66 17.12 -11.76
N VAL A 37 -16.78 18.11 -10.88
CA VAL A 37 -15.67 19.00 -10.54
C VAL A 37 -14.76 18.28 -9.55
N ALA A 38 -13.48 18.20 -9.85
CA ALA A 38 -12.51 17.65 -8.92
C ALA A 38 -12.38 18.57 -7.70
N ASP A 39 -12.60 18.02 -6.50
CA ASP A 39 -12.53 18.73 -5.24
C ASP A 39 -11.36 18.24 -4.36
N GLY A 40 -11.04 18.99 -3.33
CA GLY A 40 -10.03 18.61 -2.33
C GLY A 40 -9.31 19.83 -1.74
N PRO A 41 -8.58 19.64 -0.63
CA PRO A 41 -7.86 20.72 0.05
C PRO A 41 -6.57 21.14 -0.67
N LEU A 42 -6.08 20.30 -1.57
CA LEU A 42 -4.82 20.51 -2.31
C LEU A 42 -5.09 20.62 -3.80
N SER A 43 -4.28 21.41 -4.49
CA SER A 43 -4.21 21.33 -5.95
C SER A 43 -3.65 19.96 -6.38
N ALA A 44 -3.93 19.54 -7.61
CA ALA A 44 -3.39 18.29 -8.17
C ALA A 44 -1.85 18.23 -8.10
N VAL A 45 -1.19 19.37 -8.34
CA VAL A 45 0.28 19.48 -8.25
C VAL A 45 0.76 19.34 -6.81
N SER A 46 0.13 20.04 -5.86
CA SER A 46 0.49 19.96 -4.45
C SER A 46 0.28 18.53 -3.90
N ALA A 47 -0.82 17.88 -4.25
CA ALA A 47 -1.11 16.51 -3.89
C ALA A 47 -0.06 15.55 -4.49
N MET A 48 0.29 15.71 -5.77
CA MET A 48 1.33 14.91 -6.43
C MET A 48 2.68 15.05 -5.71
N LEU A 49 3.11 16.26 -5.41
CA LEU A 49 4.39 16.49 -4.72
C LEU A 49 4.40 15.87 -3.32
N LEU A 50 3.33 16.06 -2.55
CA LEU A 50 3.21 15.54 -1.18
C LEU A 50 3.14 14.01 -1.16
N VAL A 51 2.27 13.41 -1.95
CA VAL A 51 2.08 11.95 -2.01
C VAL A 51 3.37 11.25 -2.42
N ASN A 52 4.05 11.77 -3.46
CA ASN A 52 5.33 11.20 -3.88
C ASN A 52 6.45 11.45 -2.86
N ALA A 53 6.42 12.53 -2.07
CA ALA A 53 7.41 12.76 -1.01
C ALA A 53 7.25 11.73 0.14
N VAL A 54 6.03 11.52 0.61
CA VAL A 54 5.73 10.49 1.61
C VAL A 54 6.05 9.10 1.08
N GLY A 55 5.64 8.80 -0.16
CA GLY A 55 5.96 7.55 -0.83
C GLY A 55 7.46 7.30 -0.96
N ALA A 56 8.25 8.33 -1.30
CA ALA A 56 9.70 8.21 -1.43
C ALA A 56 10.37 7.87 -0.10
N LEU A 57 9.93 8.46 1.01
CA LEU A 57 10.44 8.12 2.35
C LEU A 57 10.18 6.66 2.69
N VAL A 58 8.97 6.19 2.45
CA VAL A 58 8.55 4.81 2.74
C VAL A 58 9.29 3.81 1.83
N VAL A 59 9.30 4.06 0.52
CA VAL A 59 9.97 3.18 -0.45
C VAL A 59 11.48 3.16 -0.22
N ALA A 60 12.12 4.29 0.10
CA ALA A 60 13.54 4.35 0.46
C ALA A 60 13.85 3.50 1.70
N ALA A 61 12.99 3.58 2.73
CA ALA A 61 13.12 2.77 3.94
C ALA A 61 13.00 1.26 3.65
N LEU A 62 12.06 0.85 2.80
CA LEU A 62 11.94 -0.53 2.35
C LEU A 62 13.14 -0.94 1.50
N ALA A 63 13.48 -0.16 0.47
CA ALA A 63 14.55 -0.46 -0.47
C ALA A 63 15.92 -0.60 0.20
N SER A 64 16.21 0.25 1.21
CA SER A 64 17.46 0.18 1.97
C SER A 64 17.57 -1.06 2.86
N ARG A 65 16.43 -1.66 3.24
CA ARG A 65 16.35 -2.81 4.15
C ARG A 65 16.09 -4.14 3.45
N LEU A 66 15.74 -4.12 2.16
CA LEU A 66 15.48 -5.36 1.42
C LEU A 66 16.76 -6.19 1.26
N ALA A 67 16.73 -7.45 1.73
CA ALA A 67 17.78 -8.45 1.55
C ALA A 67 17.74 -9.05 0.13
N LEU A 68 17.63 -8.21 -0.87
CA LEU A 68 17.57 -8.56 -2.29
C LEU A 68 18.38 -7.56 -3.10
N GLY A 69 18.84 -7.96 -4.28
CA GLY A 69 19.52 -7.10 -5.22
C GLY A 69 19.04 -7.32 -6.67
N GLY A 70 19.41 -6.39 -7.56
CA GLY A 70 19.13 -6.48 -8.98
C GLY A 70 17.65 -6.68 -9.32
N LEU A 71 17.37 -7.50 -10.33
CA LEU A 71 16.00 -7.73 -10.81
C LEU A 71 15.05 -8.24 -9.75
N ARG A 72 15.51 -9.11 -8.83
CA ARG A 72 14.64 -9.65 -7.75
C ARG A 72 14.13 -8.54 -6.83
N LYS A 73 14.98 -7.55 -6.55
CA LYS A 73 14.61 -6.37 -5.77
C LYS A 73 13.62 -5.48 -6.53
N ALA A 74 13.89 -5.23 -7.81
CA ALA A 74 13.02 -4.44 -8.66
C ALA A 74 11.62 -5.06 -8.76
N VAL A 75 11.52 -6.35 -9.02
CA VAL A 75 10.25 -7.07 -9.09
C VAL A 75 9.51 -7.01 -7.75
N MET A 76 10.21 -7.24 -6.64
CA MET A 76 9.57 -7.17 -5.33
C MET A 76 9.04 -5.76 -5.01
N LEU A 77 9.84 -4.72 -5.24
CA LEU A 77 9.40 -3.33 -5.03
C LEU A 77 8.26 -2.95 -5.97
N PHE A 78 8.30 -3.41 -7.23
CA PHE A 78 7.20 -3.22 -8.17
C PHE A 78 5.91 -3.83 -7.63
N VAL A 79 5.92 -5.11 -7.24
CA VAL A 79 4.74 -5.81 -6.75
C VAL A 79 4.20 -5.16 -5.48
N VAL A 80 5.06 -4.87 -4.51
CA VAL A 80 4.66 -4.24 -3.25
C VAL A 80 4.06 -2.86 -3.50
N TYR A 81 4.75 -2.00 -4.25
CA TYR A 81 4.28 -0.65 -4.53
C TYR A 81 2.99 -0.67 -5.34
N PHE A 82 2.94 -1.45 -6.43
CA PHE A 82 1.77 -1.55 -7.30
C PHE A 82 0.53 -2.04 -6.55
N LEU A 83 0.66 -3.13 -5.77
CA LEU A 83 -0.48 -3.67 -5.04
C LEU A 83 -0.97 -2.71 -3.97
N LEU A 84 -0.07 -2.05 -3.23
CA LEU A 84 -0.47 -1.13 -2.17
C LEU A 84 -1.07 0.17 -2.73
N GLU A 85 -0.44 0.77 -3.75
CA GLU A 85 -0.85 2.08 -4.26
C GLU A 85 -2.04 2.00 -5.22
N SER A 86 -2.18 0.90 -5.95
CA SER A 86 -3.20 0.77 -7.01
C SER A 86 -3.98 -0.54 -6.93
N GLY A 87 -3.31 -1.69 -6.89
CA GLY A 87 -3.92 -2.99 -7.14
C GLY A 87 -5.02 -3.38 -6.17
N LEU A 88 -4.80 -3.16 -4.87
CA LEU A 88 -5.78 -3.52 -3.84
C LEU A 88 -6.98 -2.57 -3.82
N SER A 89 -6.76 -1.29 -4.11
CA SER A 89 -7.84 -0.31 -4.29
C SER A 89 -8.69 -0.62 -5.53
N TRP A 90 -8.05 -1.11 -6.58
CA TRP A 90 -8.75 -1.49 -7.81
C TRP A 90 -9.68 -2.70 -7.60
N ILE A 91 -9.26 -3.70 -6.84
CA ILE A 91 -10.13 -4.85 -6.48
C ILE A 91 -11.39 -4.36 -5.75
N GLU A 92 -11.23 -3.41 -4.85
CA GLU A 92 -12.35 -2.81 -4.11
C GLU A 92 -13.22 -1.94 -5.03
N ALA A 93 -12.62 -1.13 -5.89
CA ALA A 93 -13.34 -0.29 -6.85
C ALA A 93 -14.22 -1.11 -7.81
N LEU A 94 -13.76 -2.29 -8.23
CA LEU A 94 -14.58 -3.23 -9.01
C LEU A 94 -15.79 -3.76 -8.22
N ALA A 95 -15.61 -4.04 -6.93
CA ALA A 95 -16.71 -4.52 -6.10
C ALA A 95 -17.77 -3.46 -5.81
N PHE A 96 -17.37 -2.19 -5.82
CA PHE A 96 -18.24 -1.02 -5.59
C PHE A 96 -18.58 -0.25 -6.87
N ASP A 97 -18.40 -0.87 -8.05
CA ASP A 97 -18.59 -0.23 -9.35
C ASP A 97 -19.99 0.41 -9.51
N GLN A 98 -21.04 -0.21 -8.97
CA GLN A 98 -22.41 0.30 -9.00
C GLN A 98 -22.54 1.71 -8.38
N VAL A 99 -21.68 2.07 -7.43
CA VAL A 99 -21.67 3.39 -6.77
C VAL A 99 -20.67 4.33 -7.43
N LEU A 100 -19.50 3.78 -7.81
CA LEU A 100 -18.41 4.58 -8.35
C LEU A 100 -18.59 4.89 -9.83
N GLY A 101 -19.44 4.13 -10.54
CA GLY A 101 -19.73 4.34 -11.96
C GLY A 101 -18.49 4.26 -12.86
N LEU A 102 -17.54 3.37 -12.53
CA LEU A 102 -16.28 3.28 -13.24
C LEU A 102 -16.44 2.50 -14.54
N THR A 103 -16.04 3.11 -15.65
CA THR A 103 -15.97 2.43 -16.93
C THR A 103 -14.81 1.44 -16.96
N PRO A 104 -14.87 0.37 -17.81
CA PRO A 104 -13.72 -0.53 -18.01
C PRO A 104 -12.46 0.22 -18.47
N ALA A 105 -12.62 1.30 -19.24
CA ALA A 105 -11.51 2.16 -19.65
C ALA A 105 -10.89 2.90 -18.44
N ALA A 106 -11.73 3.40 -17.53
CA ALA A 106 -11.28 4.04 -16.30
C ALA A 106 -10.47 3.06 -15.42
N LEU A 107 -10.98 1.85 -15.24
CA LEU A 107 -10.29 0.79 -14.50
C LEU A 107 -8.95 0.42 -15.15
N ALA A 108 -8.93 0.23 -16.46
CA ALA A 108 -7.70 -0.05 -17.21
C ALA A 108 -6.68 1.10 -17.08
N ALA A 109 -7.14 2.35 -17.11
CA ALA A 109 -6.29 3.53 -16.91
C ALA A 109 -5.70 3.59 -15.49
N MET A 110 -6.48 3.28 -14.46
CA MET A 110 -6.00 3.21 -13.07
C MET A 110 -4.92 2.14 -12.91
N VAL A 111 -5.15 0.94 -13.46
CA VAL A 111 -4.18 -0.18 -13.41
C VAL A 111 -2.92 0.15 -14.20
N GLY A 112 -3.06 0.63 -15.43
CA GLY A 112 -1.93 0.98 -16.29
C GLY A 112 -1.09 2.12 -15.72
N GLY A 113 -1.75 3.17 -15.21
CA GLY A 113 -1.08 4.29 -14.54
C GLY A 113 -0.33 3.86 -13.28
N GLY A 114 -0.95 3.01 -12.46
CA GLY A 114 -0.32 2.39 -11.31
C GLY A 114 0.89 1.55 -11.69
N ALA A 115 0.79 0.76 -12.76
CA ALA A 115 1.90 -0.06 -13.24
C ALA A 115 3.09 0.78 -13.73
N VAL A 116 2.83 1.88 -14.46
CA VAL A 116 3.90 2.81 -14.91
C VAL A 116 4.58 3.45 -13.69
N ARG A 117 3.83 3.98 -12.73
CA ARG A 117 4.39 4.55 -11.49
C ARG A 117 5.20 3.53 -10.72
N ALA A 118 4.69 2.31 -10.57
CA ALA A 118 5.37 1.23 -9.86
C ALA A 118 6.68 0.83 -10.56
N LEU A 119 6.68 0.74 -11.88
CA LEU A 119 7.86 0.40 -12.67
C LEU A 119 8.98 1.43 -12.49
N VAL A 120 8.64 2.71 -12.64
CA VAL A 120 9.60 3.82 -12.47
C VAL A 120 10.14 3.85 -11.04
N THR A 121 9.25 3.77 -10.05
CA THR A 121 9.59 3.78 -8.62
C THR A 121 10.51 2.61 -8.25
N ALA A 122 10.15 1.39 -8.65
CA ALA A 122 10.92 0.18 -8.33
C ALA A 122 12.29 0.18 -9.01
N SER A 123 12.36 0.63 -10.26
CA SER A 123 13.61 0.76 -10.99
C SER A 123 14.54 1.79 -10.34
N ALA A 124 14.04 2.99 -10.07
CA ALA A 124 14.80 4.05 -9.41
C ALA A 124 15.28 3.62 -8.02
N ALA A 125 14.40 3.04 -7.19
CA ALA A 125 14.75 2.56 -5.86
C ALA A 125 15.81 1.45 -5.91
N THR A 126 15.73 0.54 -6.88
CA THR A 126 16.72 -0.54 -7.05
C THR A 126 18.09 0.02 -7.45
N LEU A 127 18.12 1.01 -8.31
CA LEU A 127 19.37 1.67 -8.74
C LEU A 127 19.99 2.49 -7.58
N LEU A 128 19.20 3.21 -6.81
CA LEU A 128 19.65 4.03 -5.69
C LEU A 128 20.11 3.22 -4.48
N TRP A 129 19.54 2.02 -4.25
CA TRP A 129 19.95 1.07 -3.21
C TRP A 129 20.27 -0.30 -3.82
N PRO A 130 21.36 -0.44 -4.60
CA PRO A 130 21.60 -1.63 -5.44
C PRO A 130 21.82 -2.92 -4.65
N ARG A 131 22.38 -2.84 -3.44
CA ARG A 131 22.81 -4.03 -2.69
C ARG A 131 22.35 -4.02 -1.26
N THR A 132 22.19 -5.25 -0.75
CA THR A 132 22.09 -5.55 0.65
C THR A 132 22.86 -6.84 0.92
N GLY A 133 23.96 -6.72 1.66
CA GLY A 133 24.94 -7.81 1.83
C GLY A 133 24.58 -8.92 2.82
N GLU A 134 23.42 -8.85 3.47
CA GLU A 134 23.04 -9.82 4.51
C GLU A 134 21.90 -10.74 4.07
N ALA A 135 21.91 -11.96 4.56
CA ALA A 135 20.84 -12.92 4.30
C ALA A 135 19.51 -12.45 4.90
N ALA A 136 18.43 -12.68 4.15
CA ALA A 136 17.09 -12.51 4.67
C ALA A 136 16.80 -13.50 5.81
N LEU A 137 15.93 -13.10 6.74
CA LEU A 137 15.48 -14.00 7.80
C LEU A 137 14.65 -15.13 7.20
N ALA A 138 15.07 -16.38 7.46
CA ALA A 138 14.20 -17.51 7.21
C ALA A 138 13.05 -17.47 8.23
N ILE A 139 11.84 -17.19 7.76
CA ILE A 139 10.62 -17.34 8.57
C ILE A 139 9.77 -18.42 7.93
N SER A 140 9.18 -19.26 8.75
CA SER A 140 8.25 -20.30 8.35
C SER A 140 7.02 -20.22 9.27
N PRO A 141 6.11 -19.26 9.04
CA PRO A 141 4.89 -19.21 9.82
C PRO A 141 4.02 -20.42 9.47
N GLY A 142 3.57 -21.15 10.50
CA GLY A 142 2.63 -22.24 10.33
C GLY A 142 1.28 -21.73 9.75
N PRO A 143 0.44 -22.64 9.21
CA PRO A 143 -0.83 -22.29 8.57
C PRO A 143 -1.78 -21.53 9.53
N VAL A 144 -1.75 -21.83 10.81
CA VAL A 144 -2.55 -21.14 11.83
C VAL A 144 -2.22 -19.65 11.90
N ARG A 145 -0.93 -19.25 11.85
CA ARG A 145 -0.55 -17.83 11.88
C ARG A 145 -0.97 -17.08 10.62
N LEU A 146 -0.88 -17.76 9.46
CA LEU A 146 -1.35 -17.17 8.20
C LEU A 146 -2.87 -16.98 8.21
N ALA A 147 -3.62 -17.99 8.64
CA ALA A 147 -5.08 -17.89 8.80
C ALA A 147 -5.46 -16.79 9.81
N THR A 148 -4.77 -16.71 10.95
CA THR A 148 -4.98 -15.64 11.94
C THR A 148 -4.75 -14.26 11.34
N ALA A 149 -3.72 -14.09 10.50
CA ALA A 149 -3.46 -12.81 9.83
C ALA A 149 -4.60 -12.43 8.86
N VAL A 150 -5.13 -13.39 8.09
CA VAL A 150 -6.27 -13.15 7.19
C VAL A 150 -7.51 -12.75 7.99
N ILE A 151 -7.83 -13.49 9.07
CA ILE A 151 -8.97 -13.18 9.94
C ILE A 151 -8.80 -11.79 10.58
N LEU A 152 -7.60 -11.47 11.05
CA LEU A 152 -7.28 -10.16 11.62
C LEU A 152 -7.52 -9.03 10.61
N TYR A 153 -7.13 -9.22 9.33
CA TYR A 153 -7.42 -8.24 8.28
C TYR A 153 -8.93 -8.01 8.13
N VAL A 154 -9.72 -9.08 8.04
CA VAL A 154 -11.18 -8.98 7.91
C VAL A 154 -11.80 -8.26 9.10
N ILE A 155 -11.40 -8.62 10.32
CA ILE A 155 -11.87 -7.96 11.55
C ILE A 155 -11.54 -6.46 11.54
N LEU A 156 -10.30 -6.10 11.20
CA LEU A 156 -9.86 -4.69 11.16
C LEU A 156 -10.60 -3.90 10.09
N TYR A 157 -10.87 -4.49 8.93
CA TYR A 157 -11.65 -3.86 7.88
C TYR A 157 -13.07 -3.51 8.37
N PHE A 158 -13.80 -4.48 8.91
CA PHE A 158 -15.16 -4.24 9.42
C PHE A 158 -15.17 -3.30 10.63
N ALA A 159 -14.21 -3.46 11.55
CA ALA A 159 -14.11 -2.58 12.71
C ALA A 159 -13.85 -1.12 12.31
N ALA A 160 -12.92 -0.89 11.40
CA ALA A 160 -12.61 0.46 10.91
C ALA A 160 -13.80 1.06 10.16
N GLY A 161 -14.45 0.28 9.29
CA GLY A 161 -15.68 0.70 8.62
C GLY A 161 -16.76 1.14 9.61
N MET A 162 -17.06 0.33 10.62
CA MET A 162 -18.08 0.61 11.60
C MET A 162 -17.75 1.76 12.55
N ILE A 163 -16.48 1.88 12.97
CA ILE A 163 -16.05 2.87 13.97
C ILE A 163 -15.74 4.23 13.32
N VAL A 164 -15.25 4.25 12.09
CA VAL A 164 -14.81 5.47 11.40
C VAL A 164 -15.76 5.83 10.27
N ALA A 165 -15.86 4.98 9.22
CA ALA A 165 -16.54 5.35 7.98
C ALA A 165 -18.05 5.54 8.19
N TRP A 166 -18.73 4.55 8.74
CA TRP A 166 -20.19 4.58 8.91
C TRP A 166 -20.69 5.54 10.03
N ARG A 167 -19.77 6.17 10.79
CA ARG A 167 -20.11 7.28 11.70
C ARG A 167 -20.33 8.59 10.95
N SER A 168 -19.75 8.74 9.76
CA SER A 168 -19.87 9.94 8.93
C SER A 168 -21.19 9.95 8.16
N GLU A 169 -21.94 11.05 8.27
CA GLU A 169 -23.13 11.28 7.46
C GLU A 169 -22.79 11.34 5.97
N ALA A 170 -21.73 12.07 5.60
CA ALA A 170 -21.27 12.16 4.22
C ALA A 170 -20.97 10.79 3.59
N VAL A 171 -20.42 9.84 4.35
CA VAL A 171 -20.19 8.47 3.88
C VAL A 171 -21.50 7.72 3.69
N ARG A 172 -22.40 7.79 4.70
CA ARG A 172 -23.71 7.13 4.60
C ARG A 172 -24.49 7.63 3.40
N ASP A 173 -24.57 8.94 3.23
CA ASP A 173 -25.32 9.56 2.11
C ASP A 173 -24.75 9.19 0.76
N PHE A 174 -23.43 9.17 0.65
CA PHE A 174 -22.75 8.76 -0.58
C PHE A 174 -23.06 7.32 -0.98
N TYR A 175 -23.16 6.41 -0.02
CA TYR A 175 -23.44 5.00 -0.27
C TYR A 175 -24.94 4.64 -0.22
N HIS A 176 -25.81 5.43 0.42
CA HIS A 176 -27.25 5.15 0.49
C HIS A 176 -27.96 5.16 -0.88
N GLY A 177 -27.37 5.77 -1.90
CA GLY A 177 -27.93 5.82 -3.24
C GLY A 177 -27.80 4.55 -4.08
N GLY A 178 -27.15 3.46 -3.59
CA GLY A 178 -26.97 2.34 -4.50
C GLY A 178 -26.20 1.11 -4.02
N VAL A 179 -25.76 1.02 -2.77
CA VAL A 179 -25.01 -0.17 -2.33
C VAL A 179 -25.95 -1.20 -1.70
N ASN A 180 -26.41 -2.16 -2.51
CA ASN A 180 -26.99 -3.38 -1.99
C ASN A 180 -25.95 -4.51 -2.08
N ILE A 181 -24.91 -4.44 -1.22
CA ILE A 181 -23.87 -5.48 -1.18
C ILE A 181 -24.32 -6.57 -0.20
N ASP A 182 -24.40 -7.79 -0.71
CA ASP A 182 -24.58 -8.97 0.13
C ASP A 182 -23.39 -9.07 1.11
N LEU A 183 -23.71 -9.20 2.40
CA LEU A 183 -22.72 -9.32 3.46
C LEU A 183 -21.78 -10.51 3.24
N TRP A 184 -22.30 -11.63 2.75
CA TRP A 184 -21.48 -12.82 2.46
C TRP A 184 -20.49 -12.58 1.31
N TRP A 185 -20.94 -11.89 0.27
CA TRP A 185 -20.09 -11.46 -0.83
C TRP A 185 -18.98 -10.53 -0.31
N LEU A 186 -19.32 -9.57 0.54
CA LEU A 186 -18.34 -8.64 1.12
C LEU A 186 -17.30 -9.36 2.00
N ILE A 187 -17.74 -10.31 2.84
CA ILE A 187 -16.84 -11.15 3.65
C ILE A 187 -15.90 -11.94 2.74
N LEU A 188 -16.39 -12.52 1.66
CA LEU A 188 -15.60 -13.30 0.72
C LEU A 188 -14.55 -12.42 0.02
N LEU A 189 -14.96 -11.24 -0.46
CA LEU A 189 -14.08 -10.24 -1.05
C LEU A 189 -12.98 -9.83 -0.08
N GLN A 190 -13.34 -9.47 1.16
CA GLN A 190 -12.36 -9.04 2.16
C GLN A 190 -11.45 -10.19 2.63
N THR A 191 -11.93 -11.43 2.59
CA THR A 191 -11.08 -12.60 2.82
C THR A 191 -10.04 -12.76 1.71
N GLY A 192 -10.45 -12.64 0.45
CA GLY A 192 -9.52 -12.65 -0.70
C GLY A 192 -8.48 -11.54 -0.63
N ARG A 193 -8.91 -10.30 -0.30
CA ARG A 193 -8.00 -9.19 -0.06
C ARG A 193 -7.08 -9.46 1.13
N GLY A 194 -7.60 -10.01 2.22
CA GLY A 194 -6.83 -10.40 3.42
C GLY A 194 -5.73 -11.41 3.12
N ILE A 195 -5.96 -12.35 2.19
CA ILE A 195 -4.94 -13.28 1.71
C ILE A 195 -3.81 -12.51 1.00
N LEU A 196 -4.14 -11.56 0.10
CA LEU A 196 -3.14 -10.74 -0.60
C LEU A 196 -2.35 -9.86 0.38
N TRP A 197 -3.04 -9.20 1.32
CA TRP A 197 -2.42 -8.39 2.36
C TRP A 197 -1.49 -9.20 3.28
N THR A 198 -1.93 -10.40 3.68
CA THR A 198 -1.12 -11.33 4.46
C THR A 198 0.09 -11.81 3.67
N GLY A 199 -0.07 -12.10 2.37
CA GLY A 199 1.01 -12.45 1.47
C GLY A 199 2.08 -11.35 1.35
N LEU A 200 1.65 -10.08 1.19
CA LEU A 200 2.56 -8.93 1.21
C LEU A 200 3.28 -8.81 2.56
N GLY A 201 2.56 -8.93 3.67
CA GLY A 201 3.12 -8.94 5.02
C GLY A 201 4.15 -10.06 5.20
N PHE A 202 3.86 -11.26 4.72
CA PHE A 202 4.78 -12.40 4.76
C PHE A 202 6.06 -12.13 3.97
N VAL A 203 5.94 -11.65 2.74
CA VAL A 203 7.11 -11.34 1.90
C VAL A 203 7.98 -10.25 2.54
N LEU A 204 7.37 -9.20 3.10
CA LEU A 204 8.09 -8.13 3.80
C LEU A 204 8.73 -8.66 5.09
N ALA A 205 8.01 -9.47 5.88
CA ALA A 205 8.55 -10.10 7.08
C ALA A 205 9.77 -10.98 6.78
N ALA A 206 9.75 -11.71 5.66
CA ALA A 206 10.83 -12.60 5.24
C ALA A 206 12.03 -11.86 4.64
N ARG A 207 11.82 -10.71 3.97
CA ARG A 207 12.85 -10.07 3.14
C ARG A 207 13.37 -8.76 3.70
N LEU A 208 12.68 -8.11 4.64
CA LEU A 208 13.19 -6.91 5.29
C LEU A 208 14.14 -7.26 6.44
N ARG A 209 15.28 -6.57 6.48
CA ARG A 209 16.27 -6.66 7.56
C ARG A 209 15.89 -5.74 8.72
N GLY A 210 16.28 -6.15 9.91
CA GLY A 210 16.02 -5.43 11.16
C GLY A 210 15.27 -6.30 12.16
N ASN A 211 15.16 -5.81 13.38
CA ASN A 211 14.35 -6.47 14.41
C ASN A 211 12.85 -6.41 14.05
N ALA A 212 12.05 -7.21 14.74
CA ALA A 212 10.61 -7.32 14.44
C ALA A 212 9.88 -5.97 14.51
N ILE A 213 10.20 -5.14 15.49
CA ILE A 213 9.57 -3.83 15.69
C ILE A 213 9.89 -2.88 14.53
N THR A 214 11.17 -2.77 14.16
CA THR A 214 11.59 -1.92 13.04
C THR A 214 10.90 -2.32 11.74
N VAL A 215 10.83 -3.61 11.45
CA VAL A 215 10.16 -4.11 10.24
C VAL A 215 8.66 -3.89 10.32
N ALA A 216 8.04 -4.09 11.49
CA ALA A 216 6.62 -3.84 11.70
C ALA A 216 6.27 -2.36 11.47
N LEU A 217 7.05 -1.44 12.01
CA LEU A 217 6.83 0.01 11.83
C LEU A 217 6.94 0.44 10.36
N TRP A 218 7.95 -0.05 9.61
CA TRP A 218 8.08 0.30 8.20
C TRP A 218 7.02 -0.38 7.31
N THR A 219 6.58 -1.59 7.66
CA THR A 219 5.45 -2.24 6.98
C THR A 219 4.15 -1.49 7.27
N ALA A 220 3.92 -1.09 8.51
CA ALA A 220 2.77 -0.27 8.89
C ALA A 220 2.75 1.06 8.12
N ALA A 221 3.89 1.76 8.05
CA ALA A 221 4.02 3.00 7.29
C ALA A 221 3.76 2.78 5.79
N ALA A 222 4.27 1.68 5.21
CA ALA A 222 4.04 1.35 3.80
C ALA A 222 2.56 1.05 3.51
N PHE A 223 1.94 0.23 4.35
CA PHE A 223 0.55 -0.15 4.20
C PHE A 223 -0.39 1.06 4.36
N ALA A 224 -0.13 1.91 5.33
CA ALA A 224 -0.91 3.12 5.55
C ALA A 224 -0.71 4.16 4.44
N ALA A 225 0.54 4.55 4.19
CA ALA A 225 0.83 5.68 3.31
C ALA A 225 0.54 5.39 1.83
N LEU A 226 0.96 4.21 1.32
CA LEU A 226 0.77 3.89 -0.09
C LEU A 226 -0.69 3.58 -0.42
N MET A 227 -1.42 2.91 0.47
CA MET A 227 -2.83 2.60 0.26
C MET A 227 -3.72 3.85 0.35
N ALA A 228 -3.39 4.79 1.22
CA ALA A 228 -4.15 6.01 1.39
C ALA A 228 -3.82 7.11 0.35
N ALA A 229 -2.69 6.98 -0.35
CA ALA A 229 -2.20 7.97 -1.31
C ALA A 229 -3.23 8.40 -2.37
N PRO A 230 -4.00 7.50 -3.02
CA PRO A 230 -4.99 7.88 -4.02
C PRO A 230 -6.09 8.81 -3.49
N LEU A 231 -6.42 8.74 -2.21
CA LEU A 231 -7.47 9.58 -1.59
C LEU A 231 -7.06 11.05 -1.41
N VAL A 232 -5.76 11.34 -1.47
CA VAL A 232 -5.24 12.71 -1.33
C VAL A 232 -5.42 13.52 -2.61
N TYR A 233 -5.41 12.86 -3.77
CA TYR A 233 -5.57 13.54 -5.05
C TYR A 233 -6.99 14.08 -5.23
N PRO A 234 -7.14 15.34 -5.67
CA PRO A 234 -8.46 15.84 -6.08
C PRO A 234 -9.00 14.97 -7.23
N ASN A 235 -10.22 14.52 -7.10
CA ASN A 235 -10.93 13.75 -8.13
C ASN A 235 -12.44 14.00 -8.05
N SER A 236 -13.15 13.62 -9.10
CA SER A 236 -14.61 13.77 -9.21
C SER A 236 -15.38 12.47 -8.96
N ILE A 237 -14.69 11.36 -8.65
CA ILE A 237 -15.31 10.06 -8.40
C ILE A 237 -15.95 10.04 -7.03
N MET A 238 -15.22 10.56 -6.04
CA MET A 238 -15.62 10.56 -4.64
C MET A 238 -15.42 11.96 -4.05
N PRO A 239 -16.44 12.60 -3.46
CA PRO A 239 -16.32 13.93 -2.84
C PRO A 239 -15.28 13.95 -1.73
N TRP A 240 -14.61 15.09 -1.51
CA TRP A 240 -13.62 15.23 -0.46
C TRP A 240 -14.18 14.91 0.92
N ALA A 241 -15.43 15.30 1.20
CA ALA A 241 -16.10 14.99 2.46
C ALA A 241 -16.13 13.48 2.78
N VAL A 242 -16.19 12.64 1.77
CA VAL A 242 -16.13 11.16 1.90
C VAL A 242 -14.69 10.67 1.94
N ARG A 243 -13.83 11.17 1.03
CA ARG A 243 -12.43 10.74 0.92
C ARG A 243 -11.62 11.01 2.19
N GLN A 244 -11.83 12.15 2.86
CA GLN A 244 -11.13 12.46 4.11
C GLN A 244 -11.45 11.46 5.23
N VAL A 245 -12.67 10.93 5.28
CA VAL A 245 -13.08 9.90 6.25
C VAL A 245 -12.40 8.58 5.93
N HIS A 246 -12.45 8.16 4.66
CA HIS A 246 -11.75 6.96 4.21
C HIS A 246 -10.23 7.09 4.32
N LEU A 247 -9.66 8.29 4.19
CA LEU A 247 -8.23 8.53 4.43
C LEU A 247 -7.85 8.15 5.87
N VAL A 248 -8.62 8.63 6.86
CA VAL A 248 -8.39 8.29 8.28
C VAL A 248 -8.61 6.80 8.52
N GLU A 249 -9.69 6.24 8.01
CA GLU A 249 -10.01 4.82 8.11
C GLU A 249 -8.88 3.93 7.59
N LEU A 250 -8.43 4.18 6.35
CA LEU A 250 -7.39 3.39 5.69
C LEU A 250 -6.02 3.55 6.36
N VAL A 251 -5.66 4.78 6.76
CA VAL A 251 -4.38 5.01 7.46
C VAL A 251 -4.34 4.22 8.76
N LEU A 252 -5.38 4.29 9.59
CA LEU A 252 -5.41 3.63 10.89
C LEU A 252 -5.49 2.10 10.76
N SER A 253 -6.41 1.59 9.95
CA SER A 253 -6.61 0.13 9.80
C SER A 253 -5.41 -0.55 9.17
N ASN A 254 -4.84 0.03 8.11
CA ASN A 254 -3.70 -0.55 7.42
C ASN A 254 -2.39 -0.40 8.19
N ALA A 255 -2.20 0.71 8.94
CA ALA A 255 -1.08 0.83 9.86
C ALA A 255 -1.14 -0.25 10.94
N LEU A 256 -2.30 -0.42 11.57
CA LEU A 256 -2.49 -1.42 12.61
C LEU A 256 -2.30 -2.84 12.06
N PHE A 257 -2.87 -3.15 10.90
CA PHE A 257 -2.68 -4.44 10.26
C PHE A 257 -1.20 -4.68 9.91
N GLY A 258 -0.52 -3.71 9.29
CA GLY A 258 0.90 -3.80 8.93
C GLY A 258 1.81 -4.04 10.13
N LEU A 259 1.49 -3.41 11.27
CA LEU A 259 2.18 -3.64 12.53
C LEU A 259 1.97 -5.08 13.04
N LEU A 260 0.70 -5.47 13.16
CA LEU A 260 0.31 -6.73 13.80
C LEU A 260 0.71 -7.95 12.97
N VAL A 261 0.59 -7.90 11.63
CA VAL A 261 0.96 -9.01 10.76
C VAL A 261 2.46 -9.34 10.87
N ILE A 262 3.33 -8.35 10.94
CA ILE A 262 4.77 -8.59 11.12
C ILE A 262 5.08 -9.18 12.48
N LEU A 263 4.48 -8.63 13.54
CA LEU A 263 4.67 -9.16 14.89
C LEU A 263 4.19 -10.60 15.01
N LEU A 264 3.05 -10.93 14.37
CA LEU A 264 2.52 -12.29 14.34
C LEU A 264 3.42 -13.26 13.56
N LEU A 265 3.89 -12.85 12.38
CA LEU A 265 4.68 -13.72 11.50
C LEU A 265 6.12 -13.91 11.97
N ARG A 266 6.70 -12.93 12.68
CA ARG A 266 8.07 -13.02 13.23
C ARG A 266 8.13 -13.55 14.66
N ARG A 267 7.00 -13.80 15.32
CA ARG A 267 6.94 -14.37 16.67
C ARG A 267 7.38 -15.85 16.64
N GLY A 268 8.45 -16.23 17.33
CA GLY A 268 8.84 -17.64 17.44
C GLY A 268 10.34 -17.95 17.35
N ARG A 269 11.22 -16.95 17.42
CA ARG A 269 12.67 -17.17 17.33
C ARG A 269 13.41 -17.02 18.68
N ARG A 270 12.75 -17.19 19.82
CA ARG A 270 13.42 -17.07 21.12
C ARG A 270 13.92 -18.39 21.74
N ASP A 271 13.53 -19.54 21.21
CA ASP A 271 13.66 -20.79 21.97
C ASP A 271 14.75 -21.75 21.46
N GLY A 272 15.69 -21.32 20.61
CA GLY A 272 16.71 -22.19 20.03
C GLY A 272 18.15 -21.88 20.41
N ALA A 273 18.42 -20.91 21.29
CA ALA A 273 19.78 -20.42 21.53
C ALA A 273 20.29 -20.60 22.98
N SER A 274 19.72 -21.50 23.77
CA SER A 274 20.23 -21.72 25.14
C SER A 274 20.10 -23.14 25.65
N THR A 275 20.50 -24.15 24.87
CA THR A 275 20.84 -25.46 25.41
C THR A 275 21.98 -26.09 24.62
N GLY A 276 23.19 -25.73 24.98
CA GLY A 276 24.37 -26.33 24.41
C GLY A 276 25.62 -25.70 24.96
N ASP A 277 25.84 -25.84 26.26
CA ASP A 277 27.14 -25.93 26.89
C ASP A 277 26.95 -26.25 28.38
N ALA A 278 27.04 -27.52 28.69
CA ALA A 278 27.38 -28.03 30.01
C ALA A 278 28.18 -29.35 29.84
#